data_a60db7fb005b6f6c4481140adc0ceead
#
_entry.id   a60db7fb005b6f6c4481140adc0ceead
#
_cell.length_a   1.000
_cell.length_b   1.000
_cell.length_c   1.000
_cell.angle_alpha   90.00
_cell.angle_beta   90.00
_cell.angle_gamma   90.00
#
_symmetry.space_group_name_H-M   'P 1'
#
loop_
_entity.id
_entity.type
_entity.pdbx_description
1 polymer ?
#
loop_
_entity_poly.entity_id
_entity_poly.type
_entity_poly.pdbx_seq_one_letter_code
_entity_poly.pdbx_strand_id
1 'polypeptide(L)'
;MVNAEIQVAAYFVVFFDADSKSEAQQLHKQLEKTLDGGKYLLPMLSEIHHCDYSNCIIEFNLKDVQKSDVGYYSPVDVEIHNKTRFNVDDDTDMDDWFYDLDNMSMIESLTYETIPDGCDADFDDVGADIFVD
;
A
#
# COMPACT_ATOMS: atom_id res chain seq x y z
N MET A 1 18.55 -18.85 -13.71
CA MET A 1 17.76 -17.90 -12.89
C MET A 1 17.58 -16.60 -13.64
N VAL A 2 16.40 -16.04 -13.61
CA VAL A 2 16.10 -14.75 -14.20
C VAL A 2 15.92 -13.71 -13.11
N ASN A 3 16.26 -12.45 -13.41
CA ASN A 3 15.95 -11.33 -12.55
C ASN A 3 14.56 -10.81 -12.88
N ALA A 4 13.79 -10.51 -11.87
CA ALA A 4 12.47 -9.94 -12.03
C ALA A 4 12.27 -8.82 -11.03
N GLU A 5 11.46 -7.83 -11.41
CA GLU A 5 10.95 -6.83 -10.51
C GLU A 5 9.46 -7.07 -10.31
N ILE A 6 9.06 -7.21 -9.05
CA ILE A 6 7.67 -7.38 -8.67
C ILE A 6 7.21 -6.04 -8.09
N GLN A 7 6.12 -5.53 -8.63
CA GLN A 7 5.55 -4.26 -8.22
C GLN A 7 4.12 -4.48 -7.75
N VAL A 8 3.82 -3.99 -6.55
CA VAL A 8 2.44 -3.90 -6.05
C VAL A 8 2.10 -2.43 -5.93
N ALA A 9 0.97 -2.03 -6.49
CA ALA A 9 0.50 -0.65 -6.44
C ALA A 9 -0.90 -0.62 -5.84
N ALA A 10 -1.13 0.35 -4.98
CA ALA A 10 -2.45 0.60 -4.40
C ALA A 10 -2.76 2.08 -4.44
N TYR A 11 -3.98 2.41 -4.86
CA TYR A 11 -4.51 3.75 -4.78
C TYR A 11 -5.76 3.75 -3.93
N PHE A 12 -5.80 4.62 -2.94
CA PHE A 12 -6.98 4.77 -2.10
C PHE A 12 -7.15 6.22 -1.66
N VAL A 13 -8.33 6.51 -1.17
CA VAL A 13 -8.69 7.83 -0.66
C VAL A 13 -9.06 7.67 0.80
N VAL A 14 -8.55 8.55 1.67
CA VAL A 14 -8.94 8.59 3.06
C VAL A 14 -9.89 9.76 3.28
N PHE A 15 -11.11 9.46 3.69
CA PHE A 15 -12.10 10.46 4.05
C PHE A 15 -11.98 10.81 5.54
N PHE A 16 -12.12 12.08 5.84
CA PHE A 16 -12.04 12.59 7.20
C PHE A 16 -13.43 12.95 7.72
N ASP A 17 -13.77 12.47 8.89
CA ASP A 17 -14.99 12.90 9.61
C ASP A 17 -14.69 14.24 10.30
N ALA A 18 -14.86 15.31 9.54
CA ALA A 18 -14.49 16.66 9.98
C ALA A 18 -15.50 17.69 9.47
N ASP A 19 -15.84 18.63 10.32
CA ASP A 19 -16.76 19.72 9.98
C ASP A 19 -16.05 20.94 9.38
N SER A 20 -14.72 20.98 9.50
CA SER A 20 -13.91 22.09 9.01
C SER A 20 -12.60 21.60 8.42
N LYS A 21 -11.97 22.42 7.59
CA LYS A 21 -10.65 22.14 7.03
C LYS A 21 -9.61 21.98 8.13
N SER A 22 -9.70 22.77 9.19
CA SER A 22 -8.77 22.68 10.32
C SER A 22 -8.84 21.34 11.03
N GLU A 23 -10.04 20.80 11.25
CA GLU A 23 -10.24 19.47 11.82
C GLU A 23 -9.70 18.38 10.89
N ALA A 24 -9.96 18.50 9.59
CA ALA A 24 -9.46 17.57 8.59
C ALA A 24 -7.93 17.56 8.56
N GLN A 25 -7.29 18.72 8.67
CA GLN A 25 -5.84 18.83 8.71
C GLN A 25 -5.25 18.20 9.97
N GLN A 26 -5.92 18.27 11.10
CA GLN A 26 -5.50 17.58 12.33
C GLN A 26 -5.57 16.07 12.17
N LEU A 27 -6.63 15.55 11.57
CA LEU A 27 -6.76 14.14 11.27
C LEU A 27 -5.72 13.68 10.25
N HIS A 28 -5.44 14.51 9.25
CA HIS A 28 -4.38 14.24 8.27
C HIS A 28 -3.01 14.09 8.93
N LYS A 29 -2.68 14.92 9.91
CA LYS A 29 -1.43 14.80 10.65
C LYS A 29 -1.34 13.50 11.44
N GLN A 30 -2.44 13.08 12.05
CA GLN A 30 -2.50 11.80 12.75
C GLN A 30 -2.34 10.64 11.77
N LEU A 31 -3.00 10.72 10.63
CA LEU A 31 -2.90 9.73 9.56
C LEU A 31 -1.45 9.60 9.06
N GLU A 32 -0.79 10.72 8.82
CA GLU A 32 0.60 10.76 8.38
C GLU A 32 1.53 10.03 9.37
N LYS A 33 1.31 10.22 10.67
CA LYS A 33 2.09 9.55 11.71
C LYS A 33 1.83 8.05 11.76
N THR A 34 0.57 7.64 11.65
CA THR A 34 0.21 6.22 11.77
C THR A 34 0.62 5.41 10.55
N LEU A 35 0.53 5.99 9.35
CA LEU A 35 0.96 5.33 8.12
C LEU A 35 2.48 5.33 7.96
N ASP A 36 3.16 6.31 8.55
CA ASP A 36 4.63 6.39 8.67
C ASP A 36 5.36 6.12 7.35
N GLY A 37 4.97 6.85 6.29
CA GLY A 37 5.61 6.73 4.98
C GLY A 37 5.49 5.35 4.36
N GLY A 38 4.46 4.59 4.71
CA GLY A 38 4.23 3.24 4.23
C GLY A 38 4.84 2.14 5.10
N LYS A 39 5.54 2.49 6.18
CA LYS A 39 6.16 1.50 7.07
C LYS A 39 5.15 0.59 7.77
N TYR A 40 3.90 1.02 7.86
CA TYR A 40 2.83 0.17 8.41
C TYR A 40 2.64 -1.12 7.58
N LEU A 41 3.14 -1.17 6.35
CA LEU A 41 3.05 -2.34 5.47
C LEU A 41 4.21 -3.33 5.65
N LEU A 42 5.22 -3.01 6.46
CA LEU A 42 6.36 -3.90 6.68
C LEU A 42 5.97 -5.31 7.17
N PRO A 43 4.97 -5.49 8.05
CA PRO A 43 4.55 -6.84 8.44
C PRO A 43 4.05 -7.68 7.26
N MET A 44 3.40 -7.06 6.27
CA MET A 44 2.98 -7.76 5.06
C MET A 44 4.19 -8.28 4.28
N LEU A 45 5.22 -7.44 4.15
CA LEU A 45 6.41 -7.80 3.37
C LEU A 45 7.17 -8.96 3.99
N SER A 46 7.17 -9.11 5.31
CA SER A 46 7.84 -10.20 5.99
C SER A 46 7.12 -11.55 5.81
N GLU A 47 5.86 -11.55 5.41
CA GLU A 47 5.06 -12.76 5.20
C GLU A 47 5.05 -13.22 3.74
N ILE A 48 5.57 -12.41 2.82
CA ILE A 48 5.65 -12.78 1.41
C ILE A 48 6.75 -13.83 1.23
N HIS A 49 6.33 -15.02 0.81
CA HIS A 49 7.26 -16.12 0.54
C HIS A 49 8.20 -15.78 -0.61
N HIS A 50 9.44 -16.20 -0.50
CA HIS A 50 10.49 -16.08 -1.53
C HIS A 50 10.90 -14.63 -1.84
N CYS A 51 10.43 -13.65 -1.09
CA CYS A 51 10.89 -12.28 -1.21
C CYS A 51 11.85 -11.92 -0.08
N ASP A 52 13.01 -11.44 -0.45
CA ASP A 52 13.92 -10.83 0.51
C ASP A 52 13.43 -9.41 0.78
N TYR A 53 12.86 -9.24 1.94
CA TYR A 53 12.26 -7.99 2.36
C TYR A 53 13.27 -6.85 2.46
N SER A 54 14.56 -7.15 2.62
CA SER A 54 15.61 -6.13 2.58
C SER A 54 15.75 -5.48 1.19
N ASN A 55 15.24 -6.13 0.15
CA ASN A 55 15.23 -5.61 -1.22
C ASN A 55 13.93 -4.89 -1.60
N CYS A 56 13.01 -4.75 -0.65
CA CYS A 56 11.78 -4.02 -0.89
C CYS A 56 11.98 -2.52 -0.76
N ILE A 57 11.44 -1.79 -1.71
CA ILE A 57 11.38 -0.32 -1.71
C ILE A 57 9.92 0.07 -1.67
N ILE A 58 9.54 0.88 -0.69
CA ILE A 58 8.19 1.41 -0.58
C ILE A 58 8.21 2.87 -1.00
N GLU A 59 7.45 3.20 -2.02
CA GLU A 59 7.16 4.57 -2.42
C GLU A 59 5.75 4.90 -1.93
N PHE A 60 5.67 5.88 -1.06
CA PHE A 60 4.43 6.27 -0.41
C PHE A 60 4.19 7.76 -0.58
N ASN A 61 3.00 8.10 -1.07
CA ASN A 61 2.62 9.48 -1.29
C ASN A 61 1.23 9.75 -0.71
N LEU A 62 1.21 10.41 0.44
CA LEU A 62 -0.01 10.93 1.07
C LEU A 62 -0.17 12.39 0.64
N LYS A 63 -1.20 12.67 -0.15
CA LYS A 63 -1.46 14.00 -0.66
C LYS A 63 -2.19 14.86 0.39
N ASP A 64 -2.16 16.17 0.18
CA ASP A 64 -2.79 17.13 1.07
C ASP A 64 -4.32 16.95 1.12
N VAL A 65 -4.92 17.52 2.16
CA VAL A 65 -6.37 17.54 2.34
C VAL A 65 -7.02 18.29 1.18
N GLN A 66 -8.02 17.65 0.59
CA GLN A 66 -8.86 18.20 -0.47
C GLN A 66 -10.32 18.19 -0.03
N LYS A 67 -11.15 18.97 -0.69
CA LYS A 67 -12.58 19.03 -0.40
C LYS A 67 -13.39 18.63 -1.63
N SER A 68 -14.39 17.77 -1.40
CA SER A 68 -15.39 17.42 -2.41
C SER A 68 -16.79 17.65 -1.85
N ASP A 69 -17.81 17.32 -2.66
CA ASP A 69 -19.21 17.44 -2.24
C ASP A 69 -19.56 16.52 -1.06
N VAL A 70 -18.78 15.44 -0.88
CA VAL A 70 -19.00 14.47 0.21
C VAL A 70 -18.13 14.74 1.44
N GLY A 71 -17.25 15.75 1.40
CA GLY A 71 -16.45 16.15 2.54
C GLY A 71 -14.96 16.27 2.24
N TYR A 72 -14.15 16.21 3.29
CA TYR A 72 -12.69 16.33 3.20
C TYR A 72 -12.04 14.96 3.02
N TYR A 73 -11.02 14.90 2.18
CA TYR A 73 -10.31 13.65 1.88
C TYR A 73 -8.86 13.90 1.51
N SER A 74 -8.04 12.86 1.58
CA SER A 74 -6.66 12.87 1.08
C SER A 74 -6.42 11.64 0.21
N PRO A 75 -5.97 11.81 -1.04
CA PRO A 75 -5.55 10.67 -1.86
C PRO A 75 -4.22 10.09 -1.39
N VAL A 76 -4.07 8.78 -1.53
CA VAL A 76 -2.85 8.05 -1.17
C VAL A 76 -2.46 7.12 -2.31
N ASP A 77 -1.20 7.22 -2.73
CA ASP A 77 -0.58 6.29 -3.67
C ASP A 77 0.52 5.52 -2.96
N VAL A 78 0.50 4.20 -3.09
CA VAL A 78 1.52 3.33 -2.54
C VAL A 78 2.04 2.42 -3.64
N GLU A 79 3.37 2.36 -3.77
CA GLU A 79 4.02 1.39 -4.66
C GLU A 79 5.08 0.63 -3.86
N ILE A 80 5.07 -0.69 -4.01
CA ILE A 80 6.06 -1.56 -3.39
C ILE A 80 6.81 -2.27 -4.51
N HIS A 81 8.12 -2.08 -4.54
CA HIS A 81 9.00 -2.68 -5.53
C HIS A 81 9.92 -3.69 -4.86
N ASN A 82 10.01 -4.88 -5.41
CA ASN A 82 10.94 -5.90 -4.96
C ASN A 82 11.68 -6.47 -6.16
N LYS A 83 13.03 -6.36 -6.14
CA LYS A 83 13.89 -7.00 -7.13
C LYS A 83 14.30 -8.35 -6.61
N THR A 84 13.97 -9.39 -7.32
CA THR A 84 14.19 -10.76 -6.89
C THR A 84 14.68 -11.63 -8.05
N ARG A 85 15.19 -12.81 -7.71
CA ARG A 85 15.64 -13.79 -8.69
C ARG A 85 14.82 -15.05 -8.57
N PHE A 86 14.30 -15.50 -9.71
CA PHE A 86 13.54 -16.74 -9.79
C PHE A 86 14.28 -17.77 -10.62
N ASN A 87 14.12 -19.03 -10.27
CA ASN A 87 14.56 -20.13 -11.11
C ASN A 87 13.59 -20.21 -12.30
N VAL A 88 14.13 -20.21 -13.52
CA VAL A 88 13.33 -20.25 -14.76
C VAL A 88 12.43 -21.49 -14.81
N ASP A 89 12.91 -22.60 -14.23
CA ASP A 89 12.17 -23.86 -14.22
C ASP A 89 11.09 -23.92 -13.12
N ASP A 90 11.02 -22.89 -12.27
CA ASP A 90 10.09 -22.85 -11.15
C ASP A 90 9.19 -21.61 -11.24
N ASP A 91 8.34 -21.60 -12.26
CA ASP A 91 7.35 -20.52 -12.47
C ASP A 91 6.32 -20.45 -11.34
N THR A 92 6.19 -21.52 -10.56
CA THR A 92 5.22 -21.64 -9.48
C THR A 92 5.43 -20.58 -8.40
N ASP A 93 6.68 -20.29 -8.04
CA ASP A 93 7.00 -19.30 -7.01
C ASP A 93 6.58 -17.90 -7.41
N MET A 94 6.73 -17.56 -8.70
CA MET A 94 6.30 -16.26 -9.23
C MET A 94 4.79 -16.14 -9.22
N ASP A 95 4.10 -17.20 -9.66
CA ASP A 95 2.65 -17.24 -9.70
C ASP A 95 2.06 -17.17 -8.29
N ASP A 96 2.63 -17.88 -7.33
CA ASP A 96 2.17 -17.85 -5.94
C ASP A 96 2.26 -16.46 -5.33
N TRP A 97 3.33 -15.74 -5.61
CA TRP A 97 3.47 -14.36 -5.13
C TRP A 97 2.51 -13.42 -5.84
N PHE A 98 2.41 -13.53 -7.16
CA PHE A 98 1.67 -12.62 -8.02
C PHE A 98 0.16 -12.78 -7.84
N TYR A 99 -0.31 -14.01 -7.73
CA TYR A 99 -1.73 -14.32 -7.59
C TYR A 99 -2.17 -14.57 -6.14
N ASP A 100 -1.30 -14.31 -5.17
CA ASP A 100 -1.69 -14.45 -3.78
C ASP A 100 -2.62 -13.31 -3.39
N LEU A 101 -3.92 -13.59 -3.49
CA LEU A 101 -4.97 -12.63 -3.13
C LEU A 101 -4.88 -12.20 -1.68
N ASP A 102 -4.32 -13.04 -0.80
CA ASP A 102 -4.13 -12.70 0.60
C ASP A 102 -3.12 -11.56 0.76
N ASN A 103 -2.06 -11.53 -0.05
CA ASN A 103 -1.08 -10.44 0.00
C ASN A 103 -1.68 -9.10 -0.42
N MET A 104 -2.54 -9.09 -1.45
CA MET A 104 -3.21 -7.87 -1.87
C MET A 104 -4.27 -7.42 -0.88
N SER A 105 -5.04 -8.36 -0.32
CA SER A 105 -6.04 -8.03 0.70
C SER A 105 -5.41 -7.59 2.02
N MET A 106 -4.17 -8.00 2.31
CA MET A 106 -3.43 -7.53 3.48
C MET A 106 -3.17 -6.02 3.44
N ILE A 107 -2.94 -5.44 2.25
CA ILE A 107 -2.76 -3.99 2.13
C ILE A 107 -4.01 -3.27 2.65
N GLU A 108 -5.18 -3.72 2.23
CA GLU A 108 -6.44 -3.15 2.69
C GLU A 108 -6.62 -3.34 4.20
N SER A 109 -6.43 -4.57 4.68
CA SER A 109 -6.62 -4.90 6.10
C SER A 109 -5.68 -4.11 7.00
N LEU A 110 -4.40 -4.03 6.66
CA LEU A 110 -3.43 -3.26 7.44
C LEU A 110 -3.74 -1.77 7.42
N THR A 111 -4.22 -1.26 6.30
CA THR A 111 -4.63 0.14 6.20
C THR A 111 -5.82 0.42 7.12
N TYR A 112 -6.85 -0.41 7.08
CA TYR A 112 -8.04 -0.25 7.94
C TYR A 112 -7.70 -0.35 9.42
N GLU A 113 -6.74 -1.21 9.80
CA GLU A 113 -6.31 -1.36 11.19
C GLU A 113 -5.44 -0.20 11.67
N THR A 114 -4.74 0.47 10.75
CA THR A 114 -3.72 1.48 11.09
C THR A 114 -4.27 2.89 11.11
N ILE A 115 -5.28 3.20 10.27
CA ILE A 115 -5.84 4.55 10.21
C ILE A 115 -6.47 4.94 11.56
N PRO A 116 -6.31 6.21 11.97
CA PRO A 116 -6.89 6.67 13.24
C PRO A 116 -8.42 6.79 13.17
N ASP A 117 -9.05 6.89 14.35
CA ASP A 117 -10.47 7.18 14.45
C ASP A 117 -10.79 8.50 13.74
N GLY A 118 -11.91 8.54 13.06
CA GLY A 118 -12.32 9.70 12.26
C GLY A 118 -11.78 9.69 10.84
N CYS A 119 -11.06 8.64 10.45
CA CYS A 119 -10.59 8.41 9.09
C CYS A 119 -11.21 7.14 8.52
N ASP A 120 -11.58 7.18 7.25
CA ASP A 120 -12.14 6.03 6.54
C ASP A 120 -11.46 5.89 5.18
N ALA A 121 -10.90 4.73 4.91
CA ALA A 121 -10.19 4.46 3.67
C ALA A 121 -11.10 3.77 2.66
N ASP A 122 -11.05 4.26 1.41
CA ASP A 122 -11.78 3.68 0.28
C ASP A 122 -10.77 3.36 -0.82
N PHE A 123 -10.61 2.07 -1.12
CA PHE A 123 -9.66 1.60 -2.12
C PHE A 123 -10.27 1.61 -3.51
N ASP A 124 -9.63 2.31 -4.44
CA ASP A 124 -10.02 2.35 -5.84
C ASP A 124 -9.34 1.27 -6.66
N ASP A 125 -8.05 1.01 -6.39
CA ASP A 125 -7.27 0.07 -7.16
C ASP A 125 -6.15 -0.56 -6.33
N VAL A 126 -6.04 -1.89 -6.43
CA VAL A 126 -4.92 -2.66 -5.89
C VAL A 126 -4.52 -3.67 -6.95
N GLY A 127 -3.29 -3.61 -7.39
CA GLY A 127 -2.80 -4.50 -8.44
C GLY A 127 -1.35 -4.88 -8.27
N ALA A 128 -0.92 -5.90 -8.99
CA ALA A 128 0.46 -6.37 -8.99
C ALA A 128 0.92 -6.65 -10.41
N ASP A 129 2.18 -6.31 -10.69
CA ASP A 129 2.81 -6.54 -11.99
C ASP A 129 4.17 -7.20 -11.80
N ILE A 130 4.58 -8.02 -12.77
CA ILE A 130 5.91 -8.62 -12.82
C ILE A 130 6.61 -8.15 -14.08
N PHE A 131 7.81 -7.60 -13.91
CA PHE A 131 8.68 -7.21 -15.00
C PHE A 131 9.89 -8.16 -15.02
N VAL A 132 10.05 -8.93 -16.07
CA VAL A 132 11.12 -9.92 -16.21
C VAL A 132 12.19 -9.38 -17.18
N ASP A 133 13.43 -9.44 -16.74
CA ASP A 133 14.59 -9.06 -17.57
C ASP A 133 14.93 -10.16 -18.58
#